data_7321b21ca004e56441133e969957116b
#
_entry.id   7321b21ca004e56441133e969957116b
#
_cell.length_a   1.000
_cell.length_b   1.000
_cell.length_c   1.000
_cell.angle_alpha   90.00
_cell.angle_beta   90.00
_cell.angle_gamma   90.00
#
_symmetry.space_group_name_H-M   'P 1'
#
loop_
_entity.id
_entity.type
_entity.pdbx_description
1 polymer ?
#
loop_
_entity_poly.entity_id
_entity_poly.type
_entity_poly.pdbx_seq_one_letter_code
_entity_poly.pdbx_strand_id
1 'polypeptide(L)'
;MPLTRRQFLYSSAALAAASAASWQLWRGFNALPPIHVNRVGLPLGHALRDNALPPQAKSEHRCNILILGSGAAGLSALWYLAKHGRRDILLAEGFERNGNNAAYRHQNLAAPSGAHYLALPSEESVYVREMLHDLGIMADGRFNETDLVYAPQERLLYQGGWRDHLAPQDADGKRFFALTGRLKTAYGRDGRKIFAIPIDLSSQDEEWRQLDALTFARWLHRQNYRSAELLWYLDYCCRDDYGAGIAEVSAFAGLHYFCARGDHADTVLTWPEGLAHLSEALRRRSGLQTLPRLPEQPQWRFDPPASCDVSAVKIEELPNGVNVRLRHNVSGETVSVLANRVICAMPLMVAARITSRPEYYGLHTPDYAPWLVGNFVINRFPAEIGRSETAWDNVVYGSPHLGYVSAANQFIRTAKPERAVFTSYTAFGGGKADESRRMLLHAPSEELLPYAAHDLLQAYGSSFFRYVEQIDLTVRGHGMSIPYPGYLNRPQLLQLRRHNSPLLFAHSDLSGYSVFEEAVYWGVEAAKKTLQAV
;
A
#
# COMPACT_ATOMS: atom_id res chain seq x y z
N MET A 1 4.57 -28.59 -23.87
CA MET A 1 3.44 -28.08 -24.67
C MET A 1 2.87 -26.89 -23.92
N PRO A 2 2.74 -25.70 -24.51
CA PRO A 2 2.15 -24.57 -23.81
C PRO A 2 0.68 -24.86 -23.55
N LEU A 3 0.25 -24.67 -22.30
CA LEU A 3 -1.14 -24.76 -21.91
C LEU A 3 -1.96 -23.72 -22.68
N THR A 4 -3.01 -24.14 -23.35
CA THR A 4 -3.94 -23.24 -24.01
C THR A 4 -4.71 -22.42 -22.96
N ARG A 5 -5.16 -21.19 -23.30
CA ARG A 5 -5.99 -20.33 -22.44
C ARG A 5 -7.17 -21.07 -21.80
N ARG A 6 -7.74 -22.05 -22.52
CA ARG A 6 -8.83 -22.90 -22.05
C ARG A 6 -8.35 -23.92 -20.99
N GLN A 7 -7.18 -24.52 -21.16
CA GLN A 7 -6.60 -25.46 -20.19
C GLN A 7 -6.18 -24.76 -18.90
N PHE A 8 -5.66 -23.52 -18.99
CA PHE A 8 -5.37 -22.70 -17.80
C PHE A 8 -6.64 -22.32 -17.03
N LEU A 9 -7.73 -21.97 -17.71
CA LEU A 9 -9.02 -21.67 -17.08
C LEU A 9 -9.67 -22.91 -16.47
N TYR A 10 -9.53 -24.10 -17.07
CA TYR A 10 -10.04 -25.34 -16.51
C TYR A 10 -9.21 -25.83 -15.32
N SER A 11 -7.89 -25.64 -15.34
CA SER A 11 -7.04 -26.01 -14.20
C SER A 11 -7.23 -25.08 -13.00
N SER A 12 -7.42 -23.78 -13.21
CA SER A 12 -7.75 -22.85 -12.12
C SER A 12 -9.17 -23.05 -11.56
N ALA A 13 -10.15 -23.38 -12.41
CA ALA A 13 -11.50 -23.72 -11.96
C ALA A 13 -11.54 -25.08 -11.24
N ALA A 14 -10.78 -26.07 -11.68
CA ALA A 14 -10.67 -27.38 -11.03
C ALA A 14 -9.93 -27.30 -9.68
N LEU A 15 -8.90 -26.46 -9.57
CA LEU A 15 -8.21 -26.18 -8.30
C LEU A 15 -9.12 -25.43 -7.32
N ALA A 16 -9.91 -24.47 -7.78
CA ALA A 16 -10.89 -23.78 -6.95
C ALA A 16 -12.03 -24.73 -6.50
N ALA A 17 -12.48 -25.64 -7.35
CA ALA A 17 -13.51 -26.62 -7.01
C ALA A 17 -12.97 -27.69 -6.04
N ALA A 18 -11.72 -28.15 -6.21
CA ALA A 18 -11.08 -29.11 -5.31
C ALA A 18 -10.81 -28.49 -3.92
N SER A 19 -10.42 -27.22 -3.87
CA SER A 19 -10.24 -26.49 -2.60
C SER A 19 -11.58 -26.23 -1.89
N ALA A 20 -12.65 -25.95 -2.64
CA ALA A 20 -13.99 -25.77 -2.08
C ALA A 20 -14.56 -27.10 -1.53
N ALA A 21 -14.33 -28.24 -2.21
CA ALA A 21 -14.78 -29.55 -1.75
C ALA A 21 -14.00 -30.01 -0.50
N SER A 22 -12.69 -29.81 -0.47
CA SER A 22 -11.85 -30.10 0.71
C SER A 22 -12.24 -29.22 1.90
N TRP A 23 -12.60 -27.98 1.64
CA TRP A 23 -13.09 -27.01 2.60
C TRP A 23 -14.45 -27.39 3.20
N GLN A 24 -15.41 -27.86 2.37
CA GLN A 24 -16.71 -28.32 2.85
C GLN A 24 -16.61 -29.59 3.71
N LEU A 25 -15.74 -30.52 3.35
CA LEU A 25 -15.47 -31.72 4.16
C LEU A 25 -14.83 -31.36 5.50
N TRP A 26 -13.90 -30.42 5.51
CA TRP A 26 -13.25 -29.94 6.74
C TRP A 26 -14.23 -29.24 7.68
N ARG A 27 -15.15 -28.42 7.14
CA ARG A 27 -16.20 -27.70 7.87
C ARG A 27 -17.12 -28.63 8.69
N GLY A 28 -17.32 -29.85 8.22
CA GLY A 28 -18.12 -30.83 8.92
C GLY A 28 -17.44 -31.42 10.19
N PHE A 29 -16.13 -31.18 10.38
CA PHE A 29 -15.35 -31.78 11.47
C PHE A 29 -14.75 -30.79 12.47
N ASN A 30 -14.71 -29.50 12.19
CA ASN A 30 -14.09 -28.50 13.07
C ASN A 30 -14.87 -27.19 13.08
N ALA A 31 -15.15 -26.64 14.26
CA ALA A 31 -15.66 -25.29 14.38
C ALA A 31 -14.57 -24.29 13.91
N LEU A 32 -14.91 -23.41 12.95
CA LEU A 32 -14.03 -22.32 12.55
C LEU A 32 -13.86 -21.32 13.71
N PRO A 33 -12.68 -20.72 13.88
CA PRO A 33 -12.53 -19.61 14.80
C PRO A 33 -13.40 -18.43 14.36
N PRO A 34 -13.70 -17.47 15.27
CA PRO A 34 -14.44 -16.27 14.91
C PRO A 34 -13.76 -15.52 13.76
N ILE A 35 -14.55 -15.10 12.77
CA ILE A 35 -14.08 -14.36 11.58
C ILE A 35 -14.75 -12.99 11.56
N HIS A 36 -13.94 -11.94 11.57
CA HIS A 36 -14.38 -10.57 11.38
C HIS A 36 -14.00 -10.10 9.96
N VAL A 37 -14.90 -9.37 9.29
CA VAL A 37 -14.63 -8.80 7.97
C VAL A 37 -14.76 -7.28 8.04
N ASN A 38 -13.66 -6.61 7.79
CA ASN A 38 -13.61 -5.15 7.67
C ASN A 38 -13.56 -4.76 6.18
N ARG A 39 -14.56 -4.02 5.72
CA ARG A 39 -14.62 -3.45 4.36
C ARG A 39 -14.36 -1.96 4.43
N VAL A 40 -13.10 -1.60 4.23
CA VAL A 40 -12.59 -0.25 4.46
C VAL A 40 -13.33 0.79 3.60
N GLY A 41 -13.94 1.77 4.26
CA GLY A 41 -14.60 2.92 3.63
C GLY A 41 -15.86 2.61 2.82
N LEU A 42 -16.36 1.37 2.82
CA LEU A 42 -17.48 0.93 1.96
C LEU A 42 -18.74 1.80 2.12
N PRO A 43 -19.26 2.08 3.32
CA PRO A 43 -20.50 2.86 3.46
C PRO A 43 -20.36 4.28 2.90
N LEU A 44 -19.27 4.99 3.22
CA LEU A 44 -19.04 6.35 2.73
C LEU A 44 -18.74 6.37 1.23
N GLY A 45 -17.96 5.42 0.73
CA GLY A 45 -17.65 5.29 -0.70
C GLY A 45 -18.92 5.08 -1.54
N HIS A 46 -19.85 4.24 -1.09
CA HIS A 46 -21.14 4.05 -1.74
C HIS A 46 -22.01 5.31 -1.65
N ALA A 47 -22.09 5.97 -0.49
CA ALA A 47 -22.84 7.20 -0.33
C ALA A 47 -22.34 8.32 -1.25
N LEU A 48 -21.02 8.42 -1.45
CA LEU A 48 -20.41 9.35 -2.42
C LEU A 48 -20.73 8.96 -3.87
N ARG A 49 -20.62 7.67 -4.20
CA ARG A 49 -20.93 7.16 -5.54
C ARG A 49 -22.39 7.46 -5.93
N ASP A 50 -23.30 7.25 -5.00
CA ASP A 50 -24.75 7.31 -5.22
C ASP A 50 -25.34 8.71 -4.96
N ASN A 51 -24.46 9.72 -4.67
CA ASN A 51 -24.84 11.09 -4.30
C ASN A 51 -25.86 11.15 -3.14
N ALA A 52 -25.74 10.22 -2.18
CA ALA A 52 -26.68 10.06 -1.07
C ALA A 52 -26.33 10.91 0.17
N LEU A 53 -25.35 11.81 0.06
CA LEU A 53 -24.94 12.68 1.18
C LEU A 53 -25.79 13.96 1.24
N PRO A 54 -26.09 14.47 2.46
CA PRO A 54 -26.85 15.71 2.61
C PRO A 54 -26.22 16.89 1.85
N PRO A 55 -27.01 17.67 1.10
CA PRO A 55 -26.49 18.74 0.25
C PRO A 55 -26.04 19.98 1.04
N GLN A 56 -26.48 20.16 2.29
CA GLN A 56 -26.20 21.35 3.09
C GLN A 56 -25.29 21.05 4.29
N ALA A 57 -24.38 22.00 4.59
CA ALA A 57 -23.61 22.01 5.81
C ALA A 57 -24.40 22.69 6.94
N LYS A 58 -24.23 22.22 8.17
CA LYS A 58 -24.88 22.81 9.37
C LYS A 58 -24.25 24.16 9.77
N SER A 59 -22.97 24.35 9.50
CA SER A 59 -22.19 25.54 9.86
C SER A 59 -21.07 25.81 8.89
N GLU A 60 -20.59 27.05 8.90
CA GLU A 60 -19.47 27.51 8.08
C GLU A 60 -18.32 27.95 8.97
N HIS A 61 -17.12 27.53 8.60
CA HIS A 61 -15.89 27.79 9.34
C HIS A 61 -14.76 28.22 8.42
N ARG A 62 -13.70 28.77 9.02
CA ARG A 62 -12.46 29.15 8.31
C ARG A 62 -11.27 28.56 9.04
N CYS A 63 -10.28 28.10 8.28
CA CYS A 63 -8.97 27.69 8.81
C CYS A 63 -7.85 28.13 7.87
N ASN A 64 -6.61 27.97 8.31
CA ASN A 64 -5.46 28.34 7.50
C ASN A 64 -5.08 27.21 6.54
N ILE A 65 -4.60 26.09 7.08
CA ILE A 65 -4.16 24.94 6.29
C ILE A 65 -5.03 23.74 6.64
N LEU A 66 -5.56 23.08 5.62
CA LEU A 66 -6.34 21.86 5.76
C LEU A 66 -5.70 20.72 4.95
N ILE A 67 -5.36 19.62 5.62
CA ILE A 67 -4.85 18.41 4.98
C ILE A 67 -5.98 17.37 4.97
N LEU A 68 -6.27 16.77 3.80
CA LEU A 68 -7.35 15.81 3.62
C LEU A 68 -6.78 14.40 3.42
N GLY A 69 -6.94 13.56 4.43
CA GLY A 69 -6.42 12.19 4.47
C GLY A 69 -5.17 12.05 5.33
N SER A 70 -5.16 11.04 6.19
CA SER A 70 -4.09 10.75 7.15
C SER A 70 -3.21 9.55 6.76
N GLY A 71 -3.18 9.19 5.48
CA GLY A 71 -2.23 8.23 4.94
C GLY A 71 -0.79 8.79 4.89
N ALA A 72 0.14 8.02 4.34
CA ALA A 72 1.56 8.38 4.28
C ALA A 72 1.80 9.79 3.70
N ALA A 73 1.12 10.16 2.61
CA ALA A 73 1.28 11.47 1.99
C ALA A 73 0.80 12.62 2.89
N GLY A 74 -0.38 12.48 3.51
CA GLY A 74 -0.93 13.52 4.40
C GLY A 74 -0.10 13.72 5.66
N LEU A 75 0.36 12.64 6.28
CA LEU A 75 1.22 12.70 7.47
C LEU A 75 2.62 13.23 7.13
N SER A 76 3.15 12.92 5.97
CA SER A 76 4.44 13.48 5.51
C SER A 76 4.34 14.97 5.22
N ALA A 77 3.23 15.42 4.62
CA ALA A 77 2.96 16.85 4.44
C ALA A 77 2.86 17.58 5.79
N LEU A 78 2.12 17.00 6.74
CA LEU A 78 2.01 17.53 8.10
C LEU A 78 3.37 17.63 8.79
N TRP A 79 4.15 16.52 8.78
CA TRP A 79 5.48 16.49 9.36
C TRP A 79 6.39 17.58 8.79
N TYR A 80 6.43 17.71 7.47
CA TYR A 80 7.28 18.67 6.81
C TYR A 80 6.86 20.12 7.13
N LEU A 81 5.56 20.43 7.11
CA LEU A 81 5.04 21.74 7.50
C LEU A 81 5.36 22.06 8.97
N ALA A 82 5.12 21.13 9.87
CA ALA A 82 5.40 21.30 11.31
C ALA A 82 6.91 21.50 11.58
N LYS A 83 7.78 20.75 10.91
CA LYS A 83 9.23 20.88 10.95
C LYS A 83 9.68 22.29 10.54
N HIS A 84 8.98 22.93 9.60
CA HIS A 84 9.25 24.29 9.13
C HIS A 84 8.41 25.37 9.82
N GLY A 85 7.93 25.07 11.04
CA GLY A 85 7.29 26.04 11.93
C GLY A 85 5.82 26.35 11.63
N ARG A 86 5.18 25.62 10.70
CA ARG A 86 3.73 25.78 10.45
C ARG A 86 2.94 24.90 11.40
N ARG A 87 2.13 25.53 12.26
CA ARG A 87 1.35 24.83 13.27
C ARG A 87 -0.15 24.92 13.12
N ASP A 88 -0.65 26.00 12.49
CA ASP A 88 -2.07 26.25 12.27
C ASP A 88 -2.62 25.35 11.16
N ILE A 89 -2.72 24.04 11.46
CA ILE A 89 -3.05 22.97 10.53
C ILE A 89 -4.15 22.09 11.13
N LEU A 90 -5.20 21.84 10.34
CA LEU A 90 -6.18 20.78 10.59
C LEU A 90 -5.92 19.60 9.64
N LEU A 91 -5.80 18.41 10.18
CA LEU A 91 -5.78 17.15 9.45
C LEU A 91 -7.15 16.48 9.54
N ALA A 92 -7.86 16.35 8.43
CA ALA A 92 -9.03 15.51 8.29
C ALA A 92 -8.58 14.05 8.12
N GLU A 93 -8.90 13.16 9.07
CA GLU A 93 -8.39 11.79 9.10
C GLU A 93 -8.79 10.97 7.86
N GLY A 94 -9.94 11.23 7.29
CA GLY A 94 -10.56 10.35 6.30
C GLY A 94 -11.36 9.24 6.98
N PHE A 95 -11.80 8.27 6.21
CA PHE A 95 -12.63 7.16 6.73
C PHE A 95 -11.81 6.04 7.40
N GLU A 96 -10.50 6.08 7.29
CA GLU A 96 -9.58 5.16 7.96
C GLU A 96 -8.33 5.91 8.42
N ARG A 97 -8.08 5.88 9.73
CA ARG A 97 -6.86 6.44 10.32
C ARG A 97 -5.63 5.73 9.74
N ASN A 98 -4.63 6.51 9.34
CA ASN A 98 -3.39 6.08 8.69
C ASN A 98 -3.55 5.49 7.27
N GLY A 99 -4.77 5.40 6.72
CA GLY A 99 -5.01 4.89 5.37
C GLY A 99 -4.47 3.46 5.18
N ASN A 100 -3.76 3.19 4.08
CA ASN A 100 -3.17 1.87 3.83
C ASN A 100 -2.07 1.45 4.82
N ASN A 101 -1.62 2.34 5.70
CA ASN A 101 -0.72 2.02 6.82
C ASN A 101 -1.48 1.65 8.10
N ALA A 102 -2.79 1.40 8.04
CA ALA A 102 -3.57 1.00 9.20
C ALA A 102 -3.14 -0.35 9.77
N ALA A 103 -3.39 -0.57 11.06
CA ALA A 103 -3.05 -1.79 11.77
C ALA A 103 -4.27 -2.44 12.40
N TYR A 104 -4.24 -3.76 12.43
CA TYR A 104 -5.10 -4.59 13.23
C TYR A 104 -4.54 -4.72 14.65
N ARG A 105 -5.41 -4.77 15.67
CA ARG A 105 -5.02 -5.01 17.06
C ARG A 105 -5.97 -6.01 17.69
N HIS A 106 -5.40 -6.99 18.37
CA HIS A 106 -6.13 -7.95 19.18
C HIS A 106 -5.41 -8.13 20.52
N GLN A 107 -6.02 -7.67 21.61
CA GLN A 107 -5.40 -7.63 22.93
C GLN A 107 -4.02 -6.91 22.87
N ASN A 108 -2.94 -7.60 23.24
CA ASN A 108 -1.56 -7.09 23.19
C ASN A 108 -0.82 -7.38 21.88
N LEU A 109 -1.49 -8.00 20.90
CA LEU A 109 -0.91 -8.30 19.60
C LEU A 109 -1.29 -7.21 18.58
N ALA A 110 -0.38 -6.91 17.69
CA ALA A 110 -0.58 -6.01 16.56
C ALA A 110 -0.17 -6.70 15.25
N ALA A 111 -0.81 -6.33 14.15
CA ALA A 111 -0.48 -6.77 12.81
C ALA A 111 -0.89 -5.70 11.80
N PRO A 112 -0.31 -5.64 10.60
CA PRO A 112 -0.75 -4.72 9.56
C PRO A 112 -2.13 -5.14 9.02
N SER A 113 -2.96 -4.16 8.69
CA SER A 113 -4.16 -4.36 7.86
C SER A 113 -3.99 -3.79 6.45
N GLY A 114 -2.75 -3.50 6.07
CA GLY A 114 -2.30 -3.00 4.78
C GLY A 114 -0.78 -3.10 4.67
N ALA A 115 -0.08 -1.99 4.43
CA ALA A 115 1.36 -1.97 4.22
C ALA A 115 2.15 -2.45 5.46
N HIS A 116 3.09 -3.38 5.26
CA HIS A 116 3.73 -4.09 6.35
C HIS A 116 5.24 -3.85 6.46
N TYR A 117 5.91 -3.35 5.42
CA TYR A 117 7.34 -3.06 5.44
C TYR A 117 7.71 -1.83 4.62
N LEU A 118 8.90 -1.31 4.87
CA LEU A 118 9.57 -0.32 4.03
C LEU A 118 10.93 -0.89 3.62
N ALA A 119 11.16 -1.05 2.33
CA ALA A 119 12.49 -1.34 1.82
C ALA A 119 13.48 -0.25 2.25
N LEU A 120 14.75 -0.61 2.50
CA LEU A 120 15.73 0.39 2.90
C LEU A 120 15.85 1.47 1.81
N PRO A 121 15.59 2.75 2.12
CA PRO A 121 15.48 3.79 1.12
C PRO A 121 16.82 4.08 0.44
N SER A 122 16.80 4.18 -0.88
CA SER A 122 17.94 4.60 -1.69
C SER A 122 18.38 6.04 -1.36
N GLU A 123 19.53 6.45 -1.87
CA GLU A 123 20.04 7.82 -1.67
C GLU A 123 19.11 8.87 -2.31
N GLU A 124 18.43 8.52 -3.40
CA GLU A 124 17.47 9.39 -4.08
C GLU A 124 16.21 9.64 -3.26
N SER A 125 15.87 8.75 -2.31
CA SER A 125 14.73 8.89 -1.39
C SER A 125 15.02 9.88 -0.26
N VAL A 126 15.51 11.07 -0.59
CA VAL A 126 16.00 12.07 0.36
C VAL A 126 14.99 12.37 1.46
N TYR A 127 13.72 12.57 1.12
CA TYR A 127 12.70 12.91 2.11
C TYR A 127 12.37 11.75 3.05
N VAL A 128 12.40 10.52 2.57
CA VAL A 128 12.23 9.34 3.43
C VAL A 128 13.41 9.22 4.39
N ARG A 129 14.63 9.38 3.91
CA ARG A 129 15.83 9.34 4.75
C ARG A 129 15.84 10.45 5.81
N GLU A 130 15.47 11.68 5.42
CA GLU A 130 15.31 12.81 6.34
C GLU A 130 14.24 12.53 7.41
N MET A 131 13.11 11.97 7.00
CA MET A 131 12.03 11.58 7.89
C MET A 131 12.48 10.50 8.88
N LEU A 132 13.14 9.43 8.41
CA LEU A 132 13.64 8.35 9.27
C LEU A 132 14.69 8.86 10.25
N HIS A 133 15.54 9.82 9.85
CA HIS A 133 16.48 10.50 10.75
C HIS A 133 15.72 11.29 11.83
N ASP A 134 14.72 12.10 11.46
CA ASP A 134 13.92 12.88 12.42
C ASP A 134 13.13 12.00 13.40
N LEU A 135 12.77 10.78 12.99
CA LEU A 135 12.10 9.79 13.81
C LEU A 135 13.06 8.96 14.68
N GLY A 136 14.37 9.13 14.49
CA GLY A 136 15.39 8.38 15.22
C GLY A 136 15.55 6.92 14.78
N ILE A 137 14.99 6.54 13.62
CA ILE A 137 15.10 5.19 13.02
C ILE A 137 16.43 5.05 12.25
N MET A 138 16.98 6.18 11.80
CA MET A 138 18.25 6.25 11.12
C MET A 138 19.14 7.33 11.76
N ALA A 139 20.42 7.03 11.98
CA ALA A 139 21.42 7.98 12.45
C ALA A 139 22.77 7.69 11.74
N ASP A 140 23.49 8.74 11.34
CA ASP A 140 24.80 8.65 10.67
C ASP A 140 24.82 7.66 9.49
N GLY A 141 23.71 7.62 8.71
CA GLY A 141 23.55 6.73 7.56
C GLY A 141 23.25 5.26 7.90
N ARG A 142 23.09 4.92 9.19
CA ARG A 142 22.80 3.56 9.68
C ARG A 142 21.38 3.49 10.23
N PHE A 143 20.73 2.36 10.01
CA PHE A 143 19.41 2.06 10.59
C PHE A 143 19.56 1.41 11.96
N ASN A 144 18.61 1.65 12.85
CA ASN A 144 18.57 0.94 14.12
C ASN A 144 18.28 -0.54 13.87
N GLU A 145 19.06 -1.41 14.44
CA GLU A 145 18.89 -2.87 14.32
C GLU A 145 17.52 -3.33 14.86
N THR A 146 16.98 -2.62 15.86
CA THR A 146 15.65 -2.94 16.45
C THR A 146 14.47 -2.66 15.51
N ASP A 147 14.68 -1.91 14.43
CA ASP A 147 13.68 -1.57 13.43
C ASP A 147 13.80 -2.43 12.16
N LEU A 148 14.80 -3.32 12.11
CA LEU A 148 15.06 -4.24 11.01
C LEU A 148 14.47 -5.63 11.30
N VAL A 149 14.09 -6.34 10.23
CA VAL A 149 13.68 -7.74 10.37
C VAL A 149 14.89 -8.62 10.70
N TYR A 150 14.65 -9.65 11.55
CA TYR A 150 15.68 -10.63 11.92
C TYR A 150 15.57 -11.90 11.07
N ALA A 151 16.75 -12.52 10.83
CA ALA A 151 16.82 -13.78 10.11
C ALA A 151 16.07 -14.93 10.84
N PRO A 152 15.43 -15.84 10.08
CA PRO A 152 15.37 -15.82 8.63
C PRO A 152 14.36 -14.79 8.10
N GLN A 153 14.77 -14.00 7.10
CA GLN A 153 13.94 -12.95 6.53
C GLN A 153 12.86 -13.51 5.62
N GLU A 154 13.24 -14.38 4.67
CA GLU A 154 12.32 -14.95 3.69
C GLU A 154 12.57 -16.45 3.49
N ARG A 155 11.55 -17.17 3.05
CA ARG A 155 11.65 -18.57 2.60
C ARG A 155 10.59 -18.91 1.56
N LEU A 156 10.90 -19.87 0.70
CA LEU A 156 10.03 -20.33 -0.37
C LEU A 156 9.63 -21.81 -0.17
N LEU A 157 8.34 -22.08 -0.07
CA LEU A 157 7.82 -23.45 -0.14
C LEU A 157 7.84 -23.93 -1.59
N TYR A 158 8.74 -24.86 -1.91
CA TYR A 158 8.97 -25.37 -3.26
C TYR A 158 9.03 -26.90 -3.23
N GLN A 159 8.18 -27.57 -4.01
CA GLN A 159 8.13 -29.03 -4.11
C GLN A 159 8.05 -29.76 -2.76
N GLY A 160 7.27 -29.20 -1.82
CA GLY A 160 7.05 -29.80 -0.49
C GLY A 160 8.14 -29.56 0.55
N GLY A 161 9.13 -28.72 0.26
CA GLY A 161 10.19 -28.31 1.19
C GLY A 161 10.44 -26.79 1.18
N TRP A 162 11.01 -26.28 2.26
CA TRP A 162 11.41 -24.86 2.35
C TRP A 162 12.80 -24.62 1.78
N ARG A 163 12.96 -23.55 0.99
CA ARG A 163 14.23 -22.98 0.53
C ARG A 163 14.42 -21.61 1.19
N ASP A 164 15.68 -21.23 1.46
CA ASP A 164 16.05 -19.98 2.15
C ASP A 164 16.10 -18.75 1.21
N HIS A 165 15.65 -18.89 -0.03
CA HIS A 165 15.67 -17.81 -1.03
C HIS A 165 14.48 -17.95 -1.99
N LEU A 166 13.93 -16.80 -2.41
CA LEU A 166 12.88 -16.70 -3.41
C LEU A 166 13.44 -16.58 -4.84
N ALA A 167 14.56 -15.85 -4.97
CA ALA A 167 15.14 -15.53 -6.26
C ALA A 167 15.67 -16.78 -6.99
N PRO A 168 15.34 -16.98 -8.28
CA PRO A 168 15.76 -18.14 -9.06
C PRO A 168 17.28 -18.13 -9.33
N GLN A 169 17.89 -19.31 -9.25
CA GLN A 169 19.34 -19.51 -9.42
C GLN A 169 19.74 -20.03 -10.81
N ASP A 170 18.78 -20.17 -11.73
CA ASP A 170 19.01 -20.68 -13.07
C ASP A 170 19.71 -19.66 -13.99
N ALA A 171 19.98 -20.05 -15.25
CA ALA A 171 20.70 -19.21 -16.21
C ALA A 171 19.95 -17.91 -16.54
N ASP A 172 18.62 -17.96 -16.67
CA ASP A 172 17.81 -16.78 -16.94
C ASP A 172 17.79 -15.84 -15.72
N GLY A 173 17.66 -16.39 -14.51
CA GLY A 173 17.76 -15.62 -13.26
C GLY A 173 19.10 -14.90 -13.12
N LYS A 174 20.21 -15.61 -13.30
CA LYS A 174 21.56 -15.02 -13.26
C LYS A 174 21.72 -13.89 -14.29
N ARG A 175 21.20 -14.10 -15.52
CA ARG A 175 21.24 -13.09 -16.59
C ARG A 175 20.41 -11.87 -16.25
N PHE A 176 19.21 -12.07 -15.70
CA PHE A 176 18.31 -10.98 -15.29
C PHE A 176 18.93 -10.14 -14.16
N PHE A 177 19.42 -10.77 -13.10
CA PHE A 177 20.03 -10.04 -11.98
C PHE A 177 21.35 -9.36 -12.37
N ALA A 178 22.12 -9.93 -13.28
CA ALA A 178 23.29 -9.24 -13.84
C ALA A 178 22.90 -7.99 -14.64
N LEU A 179 21.77 -8.00 -15.38
CA LEU A 179 21.25 -6.83 -16.07
C LEU A 179 20.77 -5.77 -15.08
N THR A 180 19.89 -6.12 -14.14
CA THR A 180 19.32 -5.18 -13.18
C THR A 180 20.40 -4.58 -12.26
N GLY A 181 21.43 -5.35 -11.89
CA GLY A 181 22.59 -4.86 -11.16
C GLY A 181 23.35 -3.75 -11.89
N ARG A 182 23.51 -3.87 -13.22
CA ARG A 182 24.09 -2.78 -14.04
C ARG A 182 23.18 -1.57 -14.13
N LEU A 183 21.86 -1.79 -14.30
CA LEU A 183 20.89 -0.72 -14.42
C LEU A 183 20.70 0.07 -13.13
N LYS A 184 20.92 -0.54 -11.97
CA LYS A 184 20.86 0.11 -10.65
C LYS A 184 21.77 1.33 -10.54
N THR A 185 22.94 1.30 -11.17
CA THR A 185 23.97 2.35 -11.08
C THR A 185 24.08 3.17 -12.37
N ALA A 186 23.22 2.90 -13.36
CA ALA A 186 23.30 3.55 -14.65
C ALA A 186 22.54 4.88 -14.68
N TYR A 187 23.06 5.83 -15.46
CA TYR A 187 22.51 7.16 -15.64
C TYR A 187 22.07 7.37 -17.09
N GLY A 188 21.00 8.11 -17.28
CA GLY A 188 20.57 8.59 -18.59
C GLY A 188 21.45 9.73 -19.12
N ARG A 189 21.20 10.14 -20.37
CA ARG A 189 21.91 11.27 -20.99
C ARG A 189 21.61 12.60 -20.31
N ASP A 190 20.45 12.68 -19.62
CA ASP A 190 20.03 13.83 -18.82
C ASP A 190 20.76 13.91 -17.45
N GLY A 191 21.70 13.00 -17.17
CA GLY A 191 22.47 12.95 -15.94
C GLY A 191 21.70 12.43 -14.74
N ARG A 192 20.46 11.95 -14.92
CA ARG A 192 19.64 11.34 -13.87
C ARG A 192 19.82 9.83 -13.86
N LYS A 193 19.67 9.20 -12.70
CA LYS A 193 19.60 7.75 -12.59
C LYS A 193 18.47 7.22 -13.48
N ILE A 194 18.69 6.11 -14.19
CA ILE A 194 17.67 5.56 -15.09
C ILE A 194 16.40 5.23 -14.30
N PHE A 195 16.57 4.53 -13.19
CA PHE A 195 15.50 4.17 -12.27
C PHE A 195 15.81 4.74 -10.89
N ALA A 196 15.00 5.66 -10.43
CA ALA A 196 15.08 6.24 -9.10
C ALA A 196 13.73 6.13 -8.40
N ILE A 197 13.75 6.07 -7.08
CA ILE A 197 12.57 6.22 -6.25
C ILE A 197 12.81 7.40 -5.30
N PRO A 198 12.04 8.49 -5.39
CA PRO A 198 10.81 8.67 -6.21
C PRO A 198 11.03 8.67 -7.73
N ILE A 199 10.03 8.18 -8.46
CA ILE A 199 10.09 8.02 -9.92
C ILE A 199 10.26 9.34 -10.69
N ASP A 200 9.82 10.45 -10.11
CA ASP A 200 9.97 11.80 -10.69
C ASP A 200 11.44 12.20 -10.86
N LEU A 201 12.33 11.56 -10.08
CA LEU A 201 13.78 11.73 -10.15
C LEU A 201 14.46 10.82 -11.17
N SER A 202 13.74 9.84 -11.75
CA SER A 202 14.26 8.97 -12.81
C SER A 202 14.54 9.75 -14.09
N SER A 203 15.44 9.21 -14.91
CA SER A 203 15.75 9.77 -16.25
C SER A 203 14.49 9.97 -17.09
N GLN A 204 14.44 11.10 -17.79
CA GLN A 204 13.38 11.42 -18.74
C GLN A 204 13.76 11.07 -20.18
N ASP A 205 14.90 10.42 -20.39
CA ASP A 205 15.33 9.98 -21.72
C ASP A 205 14.30 9.04 -22.33
N GLU A 206 13.94 9.31 -23.59
CA GLU A 206 12.94 8.55 -24.33
C GLU A 206 13.30 7.06 -24.44
N GLU A 207 14.60 6.75 -24.55
CA GLU A 207 15.12 5.38 -24.58
C GLU A 207 14.61 4.54 -23.39
N TRP A 208 14.53 5.12 -22.20
CA TRP A 208 14.06 4.45 -21.00
C TRP A 208 12.57 4.63 -20.81
N ARG A 209 12.05 5.83 -21.07
CA ARG A 209 10.62 6.14 -20.92
C ARG A 209 9.72 5.32 -21.83
N GLN A 210 10.19 4.92 -23.03
CA GLN A 210 9.44 4.03 -23.92
C GLN A 210 9.18 2.63 -23.35
N LEU A 211 9.91 2.20 -22.31
CA LEU A 211 9.63 0.96 -21.59
C LEU A 211 8.25 0.98 -20.91
N ASP A 212 7.72 2.17 -20.63
CA ASP A 212 6.36 2.33 -20.14
C ASP A 212 5.27 2.01 -21.19
N ALA A 213 5.62 1.90 -22.47
CA ALA A 213 4.65 1.64 -23.55
C ALA A 213 4.28 0.17 -23.75
N LEU A 214 4.95 -0.78 -23.06
CA LEU A 214 4.69 -2.22 -23.21
C LEU A 214 4.64 -2.91 -21.83
N THR A 215 3.97 -4.06 -21.79
CA THR A 215 3.93 -4.86 -20.56
C THR A 215 5.27 -5.49 -20.26
N PHE A 216 5.56 -5.75 -18.99
CA PHE A 216 6.79 -6.40 -18.57
C PHE A 216 6.93 -7.81 -19.17
N ALA A 217 5.84 -8.59 -19.21
CA ALA A 217 5.85 -9.90 -19.87
C ALA A 217 6.28 -9.80 -21.35
N ARG A 218 5.78 -8.78 -22.08
CA ARG A 218 6.15 -8.58 -23.49
C ARG A 218 7.63 -8.20 -23.64
N TRP A 219 8.15 -7.38 -22.74
CA TRP A 219 9.55 -7.03 -22.70
C TRP A 219 10.43 -8.26 -22.40
N LEU A 220 10.11 -9.03 -21.35
CA LEU A 220 10.82 -10.26 -20.99
C LEU A 220 10.87 -11.25 -22.16
N HIS A 221 9.73 -11.41 -22.86
CA HIS A 221 9.67 -12.26 -24.05
C HIS A 221 10.62 -11.78 -25.15
N ARG A 222 10.68 -10.47 -25.42
CA ARG A 222 11.59 -9.87 -26.42
C ARG A 222 13.06 -10.04 -26.03
N GLN A 223 13.37 -10.07 -24.74
CA GLN A 223 14.71 -10.30 -24.21
C GLN A 223 15.06 -11.80 -24.08
N ASN A 224 14.20 -12.69 -24.60
CA ASN A 224 14.39 -14.15 -24.55
C ASN A 224 14.52 -14.73 -23.13
N TYR A 225 13.83 -14.17 -22.13
CA TYR A 225 13.64 -14.83 -20.85
C TYR A 225 12.52 -15.88 -20.95
N ARG A 226 12.81 -17.14 -20.54
CA ARG A 226 11.90 -18.28 -20.73
C ARG A 226 11.77 -19.16 -19.48
N SER A 227 12.63 -19.02 -18.49
CA SER A 227 12.57 -19.78 -17.26
C SER A 227 11.23 -19.59 -16.56
N ALA A 228 10.53 -20.68 -16.27
CA ALA A 228 9.26 -20.65 -15.58
C ALA A 228 9.44 -20.13 -14.14
N GLU A 229 10.55 -20.48 -13.48
CA GLU A 229 10.86 -20.02 -12.13
C GLU A 229 11.11 -18.51 -12.09
N LEU A 230 11.89 -17.98 -13.05
CA LEU A 230 12.11 -16.53 -13.16
C LEU A 230 10.80 -15.78 -13.47
N LEU A 231 10.02 -16.23 -14.46
CA LEU A 231 8.78 -15.55 -14.83
C LEU A 231 7.78 -15.54 -13.68
N TRP A 232 7.69 -16.64 -12.91
CA TRP A 232 6.87 -16.69 -11.70
C TRP A 232 7.37 -15.70 -10.64
N TYR A 233 8.69 -15.67 -10.38
CA TYR A 233 9.27 -14.77 -9.40
C TYR A 233 9.03 -13.30 -9.74
N LEU A 234 9.23 -12.92 -11.01
CA LEU A 234 8.98 -11.55 -11.46
C LEU A 234 7.50 -11.18 -11.39
N ASP A 235 6.61 -12.14 -11.67
CA ASP A 235 5.16 -11.96 -11.53
C ASP A 235 4.77 -11.77 -10.06
N TYR A 236 5.34 -12.58 -9.15
CA TYR A 236 5.18 -12.44 -7.72
C TYR A 236 5.60 -11.03 -7.25
N CYS A 237 6.81 -10.57 -7.58
CA CYS A 237 7.32 -9.25 -7.22
C CYS A 237 6.42 -8.11 -7.73
N CYS A 238 5.90 -8.22 -8.96
CA CYS A 238 4.98 -7.22 -9.50
C CYS A 238 3.62 -7.23 -8.80
N ARG A 239 3.10 -8.40 -8.42
CA ARG A 239 1.84 -8.50 -7.65
C ARG A 239 2.00 -7.95 -6.24
N ASP A 240 3.16 -8.14 -5.63
CA ASP A 240 3.49 -7.60 -4.31
C ASP A 240 3.52 -6.06 -4.33
N ASP A 241 4.28 -5.46 -5.22
CA ASP A 241 4.53 -4.00 -5.25
C ASP A 241 3.41 -3.19 -5.95
N TYR A 242 2.67 -3.81 -6.90
CA TYR A 242 1.73 -3.10 -7.77
C TYR A 242 0.32 -3.70 -7.76
N GLY A 243 0.12 -4.81 -7.09
CA GLY A 243 -1.17 -5.50 -7.06
C GLY A 243 -1.54 -6.21 -8.35
N ALA A 244 -0.68 -6.23 -9.36
CA ALA A 244 -0.90 -6.88 -10.66
C ALA A 244 0.39 -7.50 -11.20
N GLY A 245 0.28 -8.54 -12.03
CA GLY A 245 1.41 -9.32 -12.51
C GLY A 245 2.12 -8.73 -13.72
N ILE A 246 3.14 -9.45 -14.21
CA ILE A 246 3.96 -9.01 -15.36
C ILE A 246 3.15 -8.84 -16.66
N ALA A 247 1.98 -9.46 -16.76
CA ALA A 247 1.10 -9.35 -17.94
C ALA A 247 0.40 -7.98 -18.01
N GLU A 248 0.26 -7.29 -16.89
CA GLU A 248 -0.46 -6.03 -16.74
C GLU A 248 0.46 -4.83 -16.55
N VAL A 249 1.47 -4.94 -15.68
CA VAL A 249 2.35 -3.81 -15.35
C VAL A 249 3.27 -3.44 -16.53
N SER A 250 3.66 -2.18 -16.62
CA SER A 250 4.60 -1.73 -17.65
C SER A 250 6.00 -2.30 -17.44
N ALA A 251 6.77 -2.42 -18.51
CA ALA A 251 8.16 -2.87 -18.42
C ALA A 251 9.02 -1.88 -17.61
N PHE A 252 8.68 -0.58 -17.66
CA PHE A 252 9.35 0.40 -16.80
C PHE A 252 9.11 0.08 -15.32
N ALA A 253 7.86 -0.18 -14.92
CA ALA A 253 7.52 -0.54 -13.55
C ALA A 253 8.21 -1.84 -13.10
N GLY A 254 8.15 -2.89 -13.93
CA GLY A 254 8.79 -4.16 -13.60
C GLY A 254 10.30 -4.06 -13.42
N LEU A 255 11.02 -3.27 -14.23
CA LEU A 255 12.45 -3.03 -14.05
C LEU A 255 12.72 -2.08 -12.88
N HIS A 256 11.89 -1.08 -12.67
CA HIS A 256 12.01 -0.12 -11.57
C HIS A 256 12.02 -0.82 -10.21
N TYR A 257 11.19 -1.85 -10.01
CA TYR A 257 11.17 -2.66 -8.79
C TYR A 257 12.57 -3.13 -8.39
N PHE A 258 13.35 -3.66 -9.37
CA PHE A 258 14.67 -4.23 -9.14
C PHE A 258 15.81 -3.21 -9.15
N CYS A 259 15.62 -2.05 -9.77
CA CYS A 259 16.70 -1.11 -10.07
C CYS A 259 16.67 0.17 -9.23
N ALA A 260 15.51 0.59 -8.71
CA ALA A 260 15.37 1.89 -8.05
C ALA A 260 15.69 1.85 -6.55
N ARG A 261 15.53 0.70 -5.90
CA ARG A 261 15.84 0.52 -4.47
C ARG A 261 17.34 0.32 -4.24
N GLY A 262 17.81 0.64 -3.03
CA GLY A 262 19.22 0.52 -2.64
C GLY A 262 19.75 -0.93 -2.65
N ASP A 263 21.05 -1.10 -2.44
CA ASP A 263 21.74 -2.42 -2.50
C ASP A 263 21.56 -3.28 -1.23
N HIS A 264 20.75 -2.84 -0.27
CA HIS A 264 20.52 -3.57 0.98
C HIS A 264 19.44 -4.65 0.77
N ALA A 265 19.79 -5.69 0.03
CA ALA A 265 18.86 -6.76 -0.36
C ALA A 265 18.45 -7.67 0.82
N ASP A 266 19.18 -7.62 1.95
CA ASP A 266 19.12 -8.67 2.96
C ASP A 266 18.24 -8.32 4.17
N THR A 267 17.59 -7.13 4.18
CA THR A 267 16.71 -6.72 5.28
C THR A 267 15.75 -5.59 4.87
N VAL A 268 14.70 -5.40 5.67
CA VAL A 268 13.74 -4.31 5.52
C VAL A 268 13.40 -3.71 6.87
N LEU A 269 12.89 -2.47 6.88
CA LEU A 269 12.29 -1.87 8.06
C LEU A 269 10.87 -2.42 8.23
N THR A 270 10.59 -3.01 9.38
CA THR A 270 9.25 -3.54 9.68
C THR A 270 9.00 -3.61 11.19
N TRP A 271 7.73 -3.52 11.55
CA TRP A 271 7.24 -3.57 12.93
C TRP A 271 6.01 -4.49 13.00
N PRO A 272 5.63 -5.00 14.16
CA PRO A 272 4.45 -5.88 14.26
C PRO A 272 3.19 -5.27 13.68
N GLU A 273 2.96 -3.97 13.90
CA GLU A 273 1.86 -3.20 13.33
C GLU A 273 2.09 -2.71 11.89
N GLY A 274 3.18 -3.14 11.24
CA GLY A 274 3.56 -2.69 9.91
C GLY A 274 3.85 -1.19 9.87
N LEU A 275 3.55 -0.53 8.76
CA LEU A 275 3.82 0.90 8.57
C LEU A 275 2.92 1.84 9.40
N ALA A 276 1.96 1.31 10.18
CA ALA A 276 1.27 2.09 11.20
C ALA A 276 2.26 2.67 12.22
N HIS A 277 3.38 1.97 12.48
CA HIS A 277 4.47 2.46 13.33
C HIS A 277 4.98 3.83 12.87
N LEU A 278 5.35 3.95 11.60
CA LEU A 278 5.81 5.22 11.01
C LEU A 278 4.73 6.30 11.06
N SER A 279 3.49 5.94 10.76
CA SER A 279 2.35 6.87 10.81
C SER A 279 2.15 7.44 12.21
N GLU A 280 2.18 6.63 13.25
CA GLU A 280 2.06 7.07 14.64
C GLU A 280 3.31 7.84 15.12
N ALA A 281 4.50 7.48 14.64
CA ALA A 281 5.72 8.23 14.91
C ALA A 281 5.67 9.64 14.30
N LEU A 282 5.18 9.78 13.07
CA LEU A 282 4.98 11.07 12.41
C LEU A 282 3.97 11.96 13.15
N ARG A 283 2.87 11.38 13.65
CA ARG A 283 1.88 12.09 14.48
C ARG A 283 2.53 12.66 15.73
N ARG A 284 3.27 11.84 16.48
CA ARG A 284 4.01 12.27 17.67
C ARG A 284 5.05 13.35 17.35
N ARG A 285 5.83 13.14 16.29
CA ARG A 285 6.90 14.07 15.89
C ARG A 285 6.36 15.44 15.48
N SER A 286 5.17 15.46 14.86
CA SER A 286 4.49 16.70 14.46
C SER A 286 3.75 17.39 15.60
N GLY A 287 3.67 16.77 16.79
CA GLY A 287 2.89 17.27 17.91
C GLY A 287 1.37 17.28 17.68
N LEU A 288 0.88 16.38 16.80
CA LEU A 288 -0.52 16.34 16.38
C LEU A 288 -1.44 15.96 17.53
N GLN A 289 -2.42 16.82 17.84
CA GLN A 289 -3.48 16.55 18.81
C GLN A 289 -4.72 15.99 18.12
N THR A 290 -5.34 14.96 18.70
CA THR A 290 -6.62 14.44 18.19
C THR A 290 -7.78 15.12 18.91
N LEU A 291 -8.65 15.77 18.14
CA LEU A 291 -9.86 16.41 18.63
C LEU A 291 -11.03 15.40 18.58
N PRO A 292 -11.85 15.31 19.64
CA PRO A 292 -13.02 14.43 19.63
C PRO A 292 -14.13 14.96 18.68
N ARG A 293 -14.15 16.26 18.40
CA ARG A 293 -15.07 16.95 17.47
C ARG A 293 -14.45 18.23 16.94
N LEU A 294 -14.95 18.70 15.81
CA LEU A 294 -14.56 19.99 15.25
C LEU A 294 -14.98 21.13 16.18
N PRO A 295 -14.19 22.23 16.27
CA PRO A 295 -14.57 23.40 17.07
C PRO A 295 -15.83 24.09 16.50
N GLU A 296 -16.62 24.70 17.38
CA GLU A 296 -17.87 25.39 17.00
C GLU A 296 -17.63 26.84 16.54
N GLN A 297 -16.47 27.43 16.88
CA GLN A 297 -16.13 28.81 16.50
C GLN A 297 -16.04 28.97 14.97
N PRO A 298 -16.44 30.14 14.41
CA PRO A 298 -16.35 30.39 12.98
C PRO A 298 -14.92 30.40 12.43
N GLN A 299 -13.94 30.82 13.24
CA GLN A 299 -12.53 30.86 12.88
C GLN A 299 -11.74 29.86 13.71
N TRP A 300 -11.12 28.90 13.05
CA TRP A 300 -10.25 27.91 13.70
C TRP A 300 -8.80 28.35 13.70
N ARG A 301 -8.14 28.10 14.80
CA ARG A 301 -6.71 28.28 15.00
C ARG A 301 -6.18 27.06 15.76
N PHE A 302 -5.10 26.52 15.32
CA PHE A 302 -4.48 25.32 15.89
C PHE A 302 -3.02 25.61 16.22
N ASP A 303 -2.64 25.39 17.49
CA ASP A 303 -1.27 25.38 17.96
C ASP A 303 -1.23 24.53 19.25
N PRO A 304 -0.78 23.29 19.13
CA PRO A 304 -0.20 22.58 18.00
C PRO A 304 -1.22 22.14 16.92
N PRO A 305 -0.75 21.55 15.80
CA PRO A 305 -1.62 20.97 14.78
C PRO A 305 -2.65 20.02 15.35
N ALA A 306 -3.84 19.98 14.75
CA ALA A 306 -4.93 19.15 15.22
C ALA A 306 -5.44 18.19 14.15
N SER A 307 -5.96 17.03 14.56
CA SER A 307 -6.71 16.12 13.69
C SER A 307 -8.11 15.87 14.23
N CYS A 308 -9.03 15.52 13.33
CA CYS A 308 -10.39 15.12 13.69
C CYS A 308 -10.86 13.97 12.79
N ASP A 309 -11.73 13.10 13.34
CA ASP A 309 -12.35 11.97 12.65
C ASP A 309 -13.45 12.44 11.67
N VAL A 310 -13.02 13.09 10.60
CA VAL A 310 -13.87 13.64 9.54
C VAL A 310 -13.35 13.25 8.17
N SER A 311 -14.25 13.10 7.20
CA SER A 311 -13.93 12.85 5.80
C SER A 311 -14.38 14.01 4.92
N ALA A 312 -13.53 14.41 3.95
CA ALA A 312 -13.93 15.36 2.93
C ALA A 312 -14.91 14.69 1.94
N VAL A 313 -16.01 15.38 1.64
CA VAL A 313 -17.07 14.89 0.75
C VAL A 313 -17.37 15.83 -0.41
N LYS A 314 -16.84 17.05 -0.40
CA LYS A 314 -16.86 18.00 -1.52
C LYS A 314 -15.69 18.97 -1.40
N ILE A 315 -15.07 19.32 -2.52
CA ILE A 315 -14.00 20.32 -2.62
C ILE A 315 -14.32 21.29 -3.75
N GLU A 316 -14.20 22.59 -3.47
CA GLU A 316 -14.44 23.64 -4.45
C GLU A 316 -13.44 24.78 -4.26
N GLU A 317 -12.60 25.04 -5.26
CA GLU A 317 -11.68 26.18 -5.24
C GLU A 317 -12.43 27.47 -5.59
N LEU A 318 -12.27 28.47 -4.74
CA LEU A 318 -12.87 29.80 -4.83
C LEU A 318 -11.78 30.88 -4.97
N PRO A 319 -12.11 32.11 -5.39
CA PRO A 319 -11.12 33.18 -5.50
C PRO A 319 -10.37 33.51 -4.18
N ASN A 320 -10.98 33.24 -3.04
CA ASN A 320 -10.47 33.56 -1.70
C ASN A 320 -10.02 32.32 -0.89
N GLY A 321 -9.83 31.17 -1.52
CA GLY A 321 -9.40 29.94 -0.87
C GLY A 321 -10.09 28.69 -1.41
N VAL A 322 -10.09 27.62 -0.64
CA VAL A 322 -10.72 26.35 -1.00
C VAL A 322 -11.81 26.02 0.00
N ASN A 323 -13.03 25.88 -0.48
CA ASN A 323 -14.16 25.45 0.32
C ASN A 323 -14.23 23.92 0.34
N VAL A 324 -14.18 23.32 1.53
CA VAL A 324 -14.26 21.88 1.74
C VAL A 324 -15.45 21.54 2.63
N ARG A 325 -16.27 20.61 2.17
CA ARG A 325 -17.30 20.03 3.04
C ARG A 325 -16.71 18.82 3.75
N LEU A 326 -16.68 18.89 5.09
CA LEU A 326 -16.25 17.82 5.97
C LEU A 326 -17.45 17.16 6.60
N ARG A 327 -17.45 15.81 6.63
CA ARG A 327 -18.47 14.98 7.29
C ARG A 327 -17.81 14.24 8.44
N HIS A 328 -18.38 14.35 9.63
CA HIS A 328 -17.97 13.56 10.79
C HIS A 328 -18.32 12.08 10.58
N ASN A 329 -17.34 11.18 10.72
CA ASN A 329 -17.49 9.78 10.30
C ASN A 329 -18.53 9.02 11.15
N VAL A 330 -18.65 9.33 12.43
CA VAL A 330 -19.59 8.67 13.36
C VAL A 330 -20.97 9.33 13.32
N SER A 331 -21.06 10.65 13.59
CA SER A 331 -22.35 11.34 13.70
C SER A 331 -23.01 11.62 12.34
N GLY A 332 -22.23 11.66 11.26
CA GLY A 332 -22.71 12.04 9.94
C GLY A 332 -22.93 13.54 9.75
N GLU A 333 -22.68 14.35 10.76
CA GLU A 333 -22.81 15.80 10.67
C GLU A 333 -21.82 16.39 9.65
N THR A 334 -22.26 17.43 8.94
CA THR A 334 -21.50 18.04 7.85
C THR A 334 -21.29 19.52 8.11
N VAL A 335 -20.04 19.98 7.99
CA VAL A 335 -19.66 21.40 8.08
C VAL A 335 -18.98 21.86 6.79
N SER A 336 -19.04 23.14 6.49
CA SER A 336 -18.30 23.79 5.39
C SER A 336 -17.10 24.54 5.96
N VAL A 337 -15.93 24.35 5.35
CA VAL A 337 -14.67 24.96 5.81
C VAL A 337 -14.01 25.67 4.64
N LEU A 338 -13.87 26.98 4.73
CA LEU A 338 -13.05 27.78 3.81
C LEU A 338 -11.61 27.79 4.34
N ALA A 339 -10.70 27.09 3.66
CA ALA A 339 -9.29 27.06 3.98
C ALA A 339 -8.48 27.93 3.04
N ASN A 340 -7.43 28.61 3.55
CA ASN A 340 -6.51 29.36 2.70
C ASN A 340 -5.70 28.44 1.80
N ARG A 341 -5.35 27.25 2.29
CA ARG A 341 -4.62 26.19 1.58
C ARG A 341 -5.19 24.83 1.91
N VAL A 342 -5.31 23.99 0.89
CA VAL A 342 -5.74 22.59 1.03
C VAL A 342 -4.73 21.66 0.37
N ILE A 343 -4.27 20.66 1.12
CA ILE A 343 -3.50 19.52 0.58
C ILE A 343 -4.43 18.32 0.54
N CYS A 344 -4.86 17.94 -0.66
CA CYS A 344 -5.68 16.76 -0.89
C CYS A 344 -4.76 15.52 -1.00
N ALA A 345 -4.59 14.79 0.11
CA ALA A 345 -3.75 13.60 0.22
C ALA A 345 -4.57 12.30 0.14
N MET A 346 -5.65 12.34 -0.63
CA MET A 346 -6.55 11.21 -0.86
C MET A 346 -6.23 10.53 -2.21
N PRO A 347 -6.62 9.24 -2.40
CA PRO A 347 -6.54 8.59 -3.71
C PRO A 347 -7.21 9.44 -4.81
N LEU A 348 -6.61 9.48 -6.00
CA LEU A 348 -7.10 10.33 -7.10
C LEU A 348 -8.54 10.01 -7.49
N MET A 349 -8.99 8.76 -7.37
CA MET A 349 -10.40 8.40 -7.61
C MET A 349 -11.37 9.11 -6.66
N VAL A 350 -10.98 9.28 -5.39
CA VAL A 350 -11.80 10.00 -4.41
C VAL A 350 -11.73 11.49 -4.70
N ALA A 351 -10.54 12.04 -4.91
CA ALA A 351 -10.33 13.44 -5.27
C ALA A 351 -11.13 13.83 -6.52
N ALA A 352 -11.08 13.01 -7.58
CA ALA A 352 -11.85 13.25 -8.81
C ALA A 352 -13.37 13.25 -8.58
N ARG A 353 -13.85 12.44 -7.63
CA ARG A 353 -15.28 12.34 -7.34
C ARG A 353 -15.85 13.53 -6.57
N ILE A 354 -15.04 14.08 -5.65
CA ILE A 354 -15.53 15.13 -4.73
C ILE A 354 -15.09 16.55 -5.11
N THR A 355 -14.18 16.70 -6.08
CA THR A 355 -13.75 18.01 -6.58
C THR A 355 -14.72 18.54 -7.63
N SER A 356 -15.08 19.81 -7.53
CA SER A 356 -16.14 20.41 -8.37
C SER A 356 -15.79 20.53 -9.86
N ARG A 357 -14.49 20.58 -10.22
CA ARG A 357 -13.98 20.67 -11.60
C ARG A 357 -12.80 19.76 -11.80
N PRO A 358 -12.97 18.43 -11.75
CA PRO A 358 -11.85 17.48 -11.76
C PRO A 358 -11.00 17.58 -13.04
N GLU A 359 -11.60 17.85 -14.19
CA GLU A 359 -10.91 17.94 -15.49
C GLU A 359 -9.95 19.15 -15.53
N TYR A 360 -10.31 20.26 -14.87
CA TYR A 360 -9.45 21.45 -14.78
C TYR A 360 -8.10 21.15 -14.16
N TYR A 361 -8.03 20.21 -13.21
CA TYR A 361 -6.80 19.80 -12.55
C TYR A 361 -6.08 18.63 -13.26
N GLY A 362 -6.73 17.96 -14.19
CA GLY A 362 -6.26 16.71 -14.76
C GLY A 362 -6.54 15.50 -13.86
N LEU A 363 -7.50 15.63 -12.92
CA LEU A 363 -7.91 14.52 -12.06
C LEU A 363 -8.54 13.40 -12.90
N HIS A 364 -8.08 12.20 -12.69
CA HIS A 364 -8.58 11.00 -13.35
C HIS A 364 -8.60 9.84 -12.34
N THR A 365 -9.33 8.80 -12.67
CA THR A 365 -9.36 7.58 -11.85
C THR A 365 -8.34 6.59 -12.40
N PRO A 366 -7.25 6.28 -11.67
CA PRO A 366 -6.38 5.16 -11.99
C PRO A 366 -7.13 3.82 -11.90
N ASP A 367 -6.57 2.79 -12.52
CA ASP A 367 -7.01 1.43 -12.27
C ASP A 367 -6.38 0.92 -10.98
N TYR A 368 -7.20 0.34 -10.09
CA TYR A 368 -6.74 -0.13 -8.78
C TYR A 368 -6.90 -1.63 -8.64
N ALA A 369 -5.90 -2.27 -8.06
CA ALA A 369 -6.01 -3.64 -7.58
C ALA A 369 -6.82 -3.70 -6.28
N PRO A 370 -7.84 -4.56 -6.19
CA PRO A 370 -8.43 -4.92 -4.92
C PRO A 370 -7.48 -5.84 -4.13
N TRP A 371 -7.53 -5.73 -2.80
CA TRP A 371 -6.71 -6.55 -1.90
C TRP A 371 -7.53 -7.17 -0.79
N LEU A 372 -7.11 -8.34 -0.36
CA LEU A 372 -7.55 -8.99 0.86
C LEU A 372 -6.33 -9.24 1.76
N VAL A 373 -6.39 -8.70 2.98
CA VAL A 373 -5.38 -8.94 4.03
C VAL A 373 -6.03 -9.78 5.11
N GLY A 374 -5.45 -10.95 5.42
CA GLY A 374 -5.94 -11.87 6.43
C GLY A 374 -5.02 -11.93 7.64
N ASN A 375 -5.49 -11.50 8.82
CA ASN A 375 -4.77 -11.61 10.08
C ASN A 375 -5.26 -12.83 10.86
N PHE A 376 -4.38 -13.80 11.06
CA PHE A 376 -4.65 -15.04 11.79
C PHE A 376 -3.94 -15.00 13.14
N VAL A 377 -4.69 -14.78 14.21
CA VAL A 377 -4.15 -14.80 15.58
C VAL A 377 -3.96 -16.27 15.97
N ILE A 378 -2.71 -16.67 16.16
CA ILE A 378 -2.36 -18.05 16.56
C ILE A 378 -2.06 -18.12 18.06
N ASN A 379 -2.56 -19.17 18.72
CA ASN A 379 -2.33 -19.47 20.15
C ASN A 379 -1.07 -20.29 20.38
N ARG A 380 -0.48 -20.84 19.34
CA ARG A 380 0.82 -21.53 19.29
C ARG A 380 1.27 -21.67 17.85
N PHE A 381 2.56 -21.82 17.63
CA PHE A 381 3.10 -22.03 16.28
C PHE A 381 2.74 -23.43 15.76
N PRO A 382 2.30 -23.55 14.51
CA PRO A 382 2.11 -24.85 13.86
C PRO A 382 3.45 -25.57 13.68
N ALA A 383 3.40 -26.88 13.49
CA ALA A 383 4.59 -27.66 13.18
C ALA A 383 5.11 -27.33 11.78
N GLU A 384 6.40 -27.08 11.68
CA GLU A 384 7.06 -26.76 10.41
C GLU A 384 7.37 -28.01 9.58
N ILE A 385 7.38 -27.82 8.25
CA ILE A 385 7.87 -28.86 7.32
C ILE A 385 9.39 -28.98 7.47
N GLY A 386 9.87 -30.18 7.79
CA GLY A 386 11.29 -30.41 8.00
C GLY A 386 11.82 -29.75 9.28
N ARG A 387 13.05 -29.22 9.22
CA ARG A 387 13.70 -28.51 10.34
C ARG A 387 13.84 -27.00 10.10
N SER A 388 13.10 -26.46 9.15
CA SER A 388 13.14 -25.02 8.84
C SER A 388 12.56 -24.20 9.98
N GLU A 389 13.13 -23.02 10.21
CA GLU A 389 12.53 -22.01 11.09
C GLU A 389 11.51 -21.17 10.32
N THR A 390 10.49 -20.68 11.02
CA THR A 390 9.53 -19.72 10.44
C THR A 390 10.26 -18.43 10.09
N ALA A 391 10.24 -18.03 8.81
CA ALA A 391 10.76 -16.75 8.39
C ALA A 391 9.78 -15.61 8.68
N TRP A 392 10.25 -14.38 8.54
CA TRP A 392 9.36 -13.23 8.53
C TRP A 392 8.41 -13.30 7.32
N ASP A 393 8.93 -13.48 6.11
CA ASP A 393 8.16 -13.66 4.89
C ASP A 393 8.19 -15.12 4.43
N ASN A 394 7.02 -15.68 4.13
CA ASN A 394 6.83 -17.09 3.82
C ASN A 394 5.99 -17.24 2.56
N VAL A 395 6.63 -17.57 1.46
CA VAL A 395 6.03 -17.58 0.13
C VAL A 395 5.86 -19.01 -0.38
N VAL A 396 4.83 -19.25 -1.19
CA VAL A 396 4.53 -20.55 -1.79
C VAL A 396 4.70 -20.49 -3.30
N TYR A 397 5.62 -21.29 -3.85
CA TYR A 397 5.86 -21.35 -5.30
C TYR A 397 4.61 -21.73 -6.08
N GLY A 398 4.32 -20.98 -7.13
CA GLY A 398 3.16 -21.22 -7.99
C GLY A 398 1.82 -20.78 -7.40
N SER A 399 1.81 -20.22 -6.18
CA SER A 399 0.60 -19.66 -5.59
C SER A 399 0.12 -18.43 -6.37
N PRO A 400 -1.21 -18.25 -6.53
CA PRO A 400 -1.79 -17.00 -7.01
C PRO A 400 -1.80 -15.90 -5.94
N HIS A 401 -1.45 -16.22 -4.70
CA HIS A 401 -1.38 -15.32 -3.54
C HIS A 401 0.05 -14.90 -3.23
N LEU A 402 0.26 -14.12 -2.19
CA LEU A 402 1.55 -13.50 -1.87
C LEU A 402 2.18 -14.05 -0.58
N GLY A 403 1.73 -15.23 -0.14
CA GLY A 403 2.26 -15.81 1.08
C GLY A 403 1.71 -15.17 2.36
N TYR A 404 2.51 -15.24 3.42
CA TYR A 404 2.17 -14.66 4.71
C TYR A 404 3.43 -14.22 5.48
N VAL A 405 3.28 -13.15 6.27
CA VAL A 405 4.34 -12.67 7.16
C VAL A 405 4.05 -13.05 8.61
N SER A 406 5.12 -13.27 9.38
CA SER A 406 5.07 -13.59 10.80
C SER A 406 5.45 -12.37 11.64
N ALA A 407 4.56 -11.92 12.53
CA ALA A 407 4.86 -10.83 13.47
C ALA A 407 5.85 -11.21 14.58
N ALA A 408 6.46 -12.39 14.55
CA ALA A 408 7.43 -12.83 15.54
C ALA A 408 8.88 -12.40 15.24
N ASN A 409 9.22 -12.18 13.96
CA ASN A 409 10.59 -11.92 13.51
C ASN A 409 11.01 -10.43 13.59
N GLN A 410 10.16 -9.56 14.12
CA GLN A 410 10.42 -8.13 14.31
C GLN A 410 10.91 -7.78 15.73
N PHE A 411 11.21 -8.78 16.54
CA PHE A 411 11.72 -8.60 17.91
C PHE A 411 12.93 -9.47 18.19
N ILE A 412 13.90 -8.93 18.88
CA ILE A 412 14.98 -9.71 19.49
C ILE A 412 14.39 -10.49 20.66
N ARG A 413 14.38 -11.81 20.55
CA ARG A 413 13.79 -12.70 21.57
C ARG A 413 14.71 -13.89 21.83
N THR A 414 14.70 -14.37 23.06
CA THR A 414 15.42 -15.60 23.45
C THR A 414 14.64 -16.86 23.14
N ALA A 415 13.32 -16.76 22.90
CA ALA A 415 12.44 -17.87 22.55
C ALA A 415 11.28 -17.38 21.68
N LYS A 416 10.67 -18.30 20.90
CA LYS A 416 9.42 -18.01 20.18
C LYS A 416 8.33 -17.62 21.17
N PRO A 417 7.49 -16.61 20.86
CA PRO A 417 6.34 -16.27 21.68
C PRO A 417 5.30 -17.39 21.63
N GLU A 418 4.49 -17.53 22.67
CA GLU A 418 3.38 -18.48 22.67
C GLU A 418 2.32 -18.11 21.63
N ARG A 419 2.03 -16.81 21.49
CA ARG A 419 1.03 -16.24 20.58
C ARG A 419 1.68 -15.30 19.58
N ALA A 420 1.17 -15.29 18.36
CA ALA A 420 1.60 -14.39 17.29
C ALA A 420 0.45 -14.10 16.32
N VAL A 421 0.70 -13.27 15.33
CA VAL A 421 -0.20 -13.08 14.19
C VAL A 421 0.54 -13.48 12.91
N PHE A 422 -0.12 -14.28 12.09
CA PHE A 422 0.28 -14.50 10.70
C PHE A 422 -0.61 -13.65 9.81
N THR A 423 0.00 -12.82 8.98
CA THR A 423 -0.71 -11.93 8.07
C THR A 423 -0.52 -12.38 6.63
N SER A 424 -1.58 -12.81 5.97
CA SER A 424 -1.58 -13.21 4.57
C SER A 424 -2.01 -12.06 3.66
N TYR A 425 -1.52 -12.08 2.42
CA TYR A 425 -1.81 -11.06 1.41
C TYR A 425 -2.29 -11.69 0.12
N THR A 426 -3.36 -11.12 -0.46
CA THR A 426 -3.87 -11.49 -1.77
C THR A 426 -4.20 -10.26 -2.58
N ALA A 427 -3.49 -10.07 -3.70
CA ALA A 427 -3.78 -9.05 -4.68
C ALA A 427 -4.71 -9.61 -5.77
N PHE A 428 -5.76 -8.87 -6.13
CA PHE A 428 -6.73 -9.24 -7.15
C PHE A 428 -6.67 -8.30 -8.37
N GLY A 429 -5.46 -7.87 -8.73
CA GLY A 429 -5.22 -7.11 -9.95
C GLY A 429 -5.39 -7.97 -11.21
N GLY A 430 -5.20 -7.35 -12.35
CA GLY A 430 -5.36 -8.01 -13.65
C GLY A 430 -6.75 -7.85 -14.26
N GLY A 431 -6.98 -8.43 -15.43
CA GLY A 431 -8.13 -8.16 -16.30
C GLY A 431 -9.54 -8.35 -15.72
N LYS A 432 -9.64 -8.74 -14.44
CA LYS A 432 -10.92 -8.95 -13.72
C LYS A 432 -11.02 -8.18 -12.40
N ALA A 433 -10.25 -7.12 -12.23
CA ALA A 433 -10.23 -6.34 -10.99
C ALA A 433 -11.63 -5.90 -10.52
N ASP A 434 -12.53 -5.51 -11.44
CA ASP A 434 -13.91 -5.12 -11.11
C ASP A 434 -14.78 -6.29 -10.64
N GLU A 435 -14.60 -7.48 -11.21
CA GLU A 435 -15.31 -8.68 -10.75
C GLU A 435 -14.84 -9.09 -9.36
N SER A 436 -13.52 -9.11 -9.18
CA SER A 436 -12.89 -9.40 -7.89
C SER A 436 -13.31 -8.39 -6.82
N ARG A 437 -13.36 -7.11 -7.17
CA ARG A 437 -13.84 -6.05 -6.25
C ARG A 437 -15.28 -6.29 -5.83
N ARG A 438 -16.19 -6.58 -6.76
CA ARG A 438 -17.59 -6.89 -6.43
C ARG A 438 -17.70 -8.10 -5.52
N MET A 439 -16.95 -9.17 -5.80
CA MET A 439 -16.88 -10.36 -4.94
C MET A 439 -16.42 -9.99 -3.53
N LEU A 440 -15.27 -9.34 -3.38
CA LEU A 440 -14.69 -8.96 -2.09
C LEU A 440 -15.62 -8.05 -1.26
N LEU A 441 -16.37 -7.15 -1.91
CA LEU A 441 -17.27 -6.21 -1.24
C LEU A 441 -18.56 -6.86 -0.74
N HIS A 442 -18.97 -8.00 -1.29
CA HIS A 442 -20.28 -8.60 -1.00
C HIS A 442 -20.22 -10.03 -0.46
N ALA A 443 -19.13 -10.75 -0.71
CA ALA A 443 -18.99 -12.15 -0.29
C ALA A 443 -19.04 -12.29 1.26
N PRO A 444 -19.69 -13.31 1.80
CA PRO A 444 -19.63 -13.62 3.22
C PRO A 444 -18.19 -14.06 3.63
N SER A 445 -17.92 -14.04 4.92
CA SER A 445 -16.59 -14.37 5.47
C SER A 445 -16.07 -15.75 5.00
N GLU A 446 -16.98 -16.70 4.86
CA GLU A 446 -16.68 -18.07 4.46
C GLU A 446 -16.20 -18.19 3.01
N GLU A 447 -16.63 -17.29 2.14
CA GLU A 447 -16.17 -17.24 0.74
C GLU A 447 -14.84 -16.49 0.62
N LEU A 448 -14.53 -15.55 1.54
CA LEU A 448 -13.28 -14.82 1.57
C LEU A 448 -12.14 -15.62 2.21
N LEU A 449 -12.44 -16.42 3.23
CA LEU A 449 -11.45 -17.16 4.00
C LEU A 449 -10.55 -18.09 3.15
N PRO A 450 -11.05 -18.85 2.15
CA PRO A 450 -10.20 -19.67 1.28
C PRO A 450 -9.09 -18.89 0.56
N TYR A 451 -9.35 -17.63 0.16
CA TYR A 451 -8.32 -16.79 -0.44
C TYR A 451 -7.27 -16.35 0.59
N ALA A 452 -7.70 -15.90 1.76
CA ALA A 452 -6.79 -15.45 2.81
C ALA A 452 -5.97 -16.61 3.40
N ALA A 453 -6.55 -17.80 3.57
CA ALA A 453 -5.90 -18.94 4.19
C ALA A 453 -5.11 -19.83 3.20
N HIS A 454 -5.17 -19.59 1.90
CA HIS A 454 -4.64 -20.49 0.87
C HIS A 454 -3.20 -20.94 1.16
N ASP A 455 -2.28 -20.00 1.30
CA ASP A 455 -0.85 -20.32 1.44
C ASP A 455 -0.52 -20.91 2.82
N LEU A 456 -1.25 -20.51 3.85
CA LEU A 456 -1.17 -21.12 5.18
C LEU A 456 -1.62 -22.59 5.16
N LEU A 457 -2.66 -22.89 4.38
CA LEU A 457 -3.12 -24.28 4.20
C LEU A 457 -2.18 -25.10 3.33
N GLN A 458 -1.48 -24.49 2.38
CA GLN A 458 -0.41 -25.17 1.64
C GLN A 458 0.79 -25.49 2.55
N ALA A 459 1.14 -24.59 3.46
CA ALA A 459 2.26 -24.77 4.37
C ALA A 459 1.95 -25.74 5.52
N TYR A 460 0.75 -25.69 6.09
CA TYR A 460 0.44 -26.38 7.36
C TYR A 460 -0.74 -27.38 7.28
N GLY A 461 -1.37 -27.49 6.11
CA GLY A 461 -2.56 -28.30 5.93
C GLY A 461 -3.79 -27.76 6.67
N SER A 462 -4.90 -28.49 6.59
CA SER A 462 -6.17 -28.12 7.24
C SER A 462 -6.08 -28.05 8.78
N SER A 463 -5.07 -28.70 9.37
CA SER A 463 -4.81 -28.63 10.82
C SER A 463 -4.41 -27.24 11.30
N PHE A 464 -4.03 -26.32 10.41
CA PHE A 464 -3.66 -24.94 10.73
C PHE A 464 -4.72 -24.24 11.60
N PHE A 465 -5.99 -24.41 11.29
CA PHE A 465 -7.07 -23.75 12.05
C PHE A 465 -7.19 -24.18 13.52
N ARG A 466 -6.58 -25.30 13.92
CA ARG A 466 -6.50 -25.72 15.34
C ARG A 466 -5.59 -24.83 16.17
N TYR A 467 -4.72 -24.07 15.51
CA TYR A 467 -3.81 -23.10 16.13
C TYR A 467 -4.37 -21.68 16.11
N VAL A 468 -5.45 -21.42 15.38
CA VAL A 468 -6.03 -20.10 15.20
C VAL A 468 -7.14 -19.84 16.21
N GLU A 469 -7.06 -18.74 16.94
CA GLU A 469 -8.09 -18.32 17.90
C GLU A 469 -9.04 -17.25 17.32
N GLN A 470 -8.58 -16.45 16.36
CA GLN A 470 -9.39 -15.41 15.70
C GLN A 470 -8.83 -15.11 14.31
N ILE A 471 -9.71 -14.74 13.40
CA ILE A 471 -9.38 -14.27 12.04
C ILE A 471 -9.99 -12.90 11.80
N ASP A 472 -9.19 -11.97 11.27
CA ASP A 472 -9.66 -10.68 10.81
C ASP A 472 -9.30 -10.53 9.33
N LEU A 473 -10.32 -10.26 8.51
CA LEU A 473 -10.19 -10.11 7.06
C LEU A 473 -10.43 -8.64 6.68
N THR A 474 -9.41 -7.96 6.19
CA THR A 474 -9.51 -6.58 5.73
C THR A 474 -9.60 -6.54 4.20
N VAL A 475 -10.72 -6.06 3.69
CA VAL A 475 -10.96 -5.84 2.26
C VAL A 475 -10.63 -4.39 1.88
N ARG A 476 -9.70 -4.22 0.94
CA ARG A 476 -9.36 -2.93 0.33
C ARG A 476 -9.79 -2.96 -1.13
N GLY A 477 -11.00 -2.46 -1.44
CA GLY A 477 -11.56 -2.50 -2.79
C GLY A 477 -10.74 -1.74 -3.84
N HIS A 478 -9.95 -0.74 -3.42
CA HIS A 478 -9.07 0.07 -4.26
C HIS A 478 -7.72 0.23 -3.52
N GLY A 479 -7.01 -0.87 -3.31
CA GLY A 479 -5.83 -0.91 -2.46
C GLY A 479 -4.62 -0.20 -3.07
N MET A 480 -4.28 -0.50 -4.33
CA MET A 480 -3.08 0.03 -4.99
C MET A 480 -3.38 0.36 -6.44
N SER A 481 -2.91 1.52 -6.93
CA SER A 481 -2.94 1.84 -8.36
C SER A 481 -2.00 0.92 -9.14
N ILE A 482 -2.45 0.48 -10.32
CA ILE A 482 -1.69 -0.42 -11.19
C ILE A 482 -0.97 0.41 -12.26
N PRO A 483 0.37 0.33 -12.38
CA PRO A 483 1.14 1.02 -13.40
C PRO A 483 1.03 0.31 -14.76
N TYR A 484 -0.14 0.37 -15.38
CA TYR A 484 -0.34 -0.14 -16.74
C TYR A 484 0.54 0.60 -17.76
N PRO A 485 0.83 -0.01 -18.91
CA PRO A 485 1.54 0.67 -19.99
C PRO A 485 0.93 2.03 -20.34
N GLY A 486 1.78 3.05 -20.45
CA GLY A 486 1.40 4.43 -20.77
C GLY A 486 0.95 5.27 -19.59
N TYR A 487 0.96 4.76 -18.35
CA TYR A 487 0.53 5.51 -17.18
C TYR A 487 1.40 6.76 -16.93
N LEU A 488 2.73 6.61 -17.00
CA LEU A 488 3.67 7.67 -16.63
C LEU A 488 3.64 8.88 -17.58
N ASN A 489 3.21 8.68 -18.81
CA ASN A 489 3.18 9.71 -19.85
C ASN A 489 1.77 10.29 -20.10
N ARG A 490 0.77 9.96 -19.25
CA ARG A 490 -0.59 10.51 -19.36
C ARG A 490 -0.57 12.04 -19.23
N PRO A 491 -1.10 12.80 -20.20
CA PRO A 491 -1.09 14.27 -20.14
C PRO A 491 -1.76 14.83 -18.88
N GLN A 492 -2.85 14.20 -18.44
CA GLN A 492 -3.59 14.57 -17.23
C GLN A 492 -2.72 14.43 -15.98
N LEU A 493 -1.94 13.34 -15.88
CA LEU A 493 -1.03 13.11 -14.77
C LEU A 493 0.08 14.17 -14.73
N LEU A 494 0.66 14.50 -15.89
CA LEU A 494 1.70 15.53 -16.00
C LEU A 494 1.15 16.91 -15.66
N GLN A 495 -0.09 17.23 -16.07
CA GLN A 495 -0.79 18.45 -15.69
C GLN A 495 -0.96 18.53 -14.16
N LEU A 496 -1.45 17.46 -13.54
CA LEU A 496 -1.73 17.38 -12.11
C LEU A 496 -0.45 17.57 -11.26
N ARG A 497 0.66 16.94 -11.65
CA ARG A 497 1.98 17.12 -11.00
C ARG A 497 2.47 18.55 -11.01
N ARG A 498 2.23 19.29 -12.12
CA ARG A 498 2.65 20.68 -12.30
C ARG A 498 1.70 21.67 -11.66
N HIS A 499 0.51 21.23 -11.26
CA HIS A 499 -0.51 22.12 -10.72
C HIS A 499 -0.02 22.83 -9.45
N ASN A 500 -0.30 24.15 -9.39
CA ASN A 500 0.04 24.98 -8.24
C ASN A 500 -1.05 26.04 -8.04
N SER A 501 -1.93 25.80 -7.07
CA SER A 501 -3.03 26.69 -6.67
C SER A 501 -3.24 26.55 -5.15
N PRO A 502 -4.22 27.24 -4.54
CA PRO A 502 -4.62 26.97 -3.16
C PRO A 502 -5.01 25.51 -2.87
N LEU A 503 -5.45 24.76 -3.88
CA LEU A 503 -5.73 23.32 -3.79
C LEU A 503 -4.58 22.53 -4.41
N LEU A 504 -3.85 21.77 -3.60
CA LEU A 504 -2.74 20.91 -4.02
C LEU A 504 -3.12 19.43 -3.85
N PHE A 505 -2.54 18.56 -4.67
CA PHE A 505 -2.75 17.12 -4.61
C PHE A 505 -1.47 16.41 -4.18
N ALA A 506 -1.59 15.43 -3.28
CA ALA A 506 -0.47 14.72 -2.68
C ALA A 506 -0.86 13.25 -2.46
N HIS A 507 -0.52 12.37 -3.39
CA HIS A 507 -0.78 10.94 -3.28
C HIS A 507 0.20 10.16 -4.17
N SER A 508 0.52 8.91 -3.81
CA SER A 508 1.35 8.01 -4.62
C SER A 508 0.80 7.76 -6.02
N ASP A 509 -0.51 7.92 -6.25
CA ASP A 509 -1.13 7.87 -7.57
C ASP A 509 -0.55 8.90 -8.56
N LEU A 510 0.03 9.99 -8.07
CA LEU A 510 0.77 10.95 -8.91
C LEU A 510 1.98 10.32 -9.58
N SER A 511 2.48 9.24 -9.07
CA SER A 511 3.51 8.39 -9.67
C SER A 511 2.94 7.15 -10.34
N GLY A 512 1.75 6.69 -9.93
CA GLY A 512 1.16 5.42 -10.32
C GLY A 512 1.72 4.22 -9.57
N TYR A 513 2.61 4.45 -8.62
CA TYR A 513 3.25 3.42 -7.79
C TYR A 513 2.82 3.63 -6.35
N SER A 514 2.04 2.70 -5.82
CA SER A 514 1.44 2.80 -4.48
C SER A 514 2.41 2.39 -3.38
N VAL A 515 3.63 2.92 -3.42
CA VAL A 515 4.68 2.67 -2.44
C VAL A 515 4.88 3.87 -1.51
N PHE A 516 5.45 3.62 -0.34
CA PHE A 516 5.57 4.60 0.73
C PHE A 516 6.42 5.81 0.32
N GLU A 517 7.52 5.58 -0.37
CA GLU A 517 8.47 6.61 -0.81
C GLU A 517 7.81 7.62 -1.75
N GLU A 518 6.95 7.15 -2.66
CA GLU A 518 6.19 8.01 -3.57
C GLU A 518 5.15 8.85 -2.83
N ALA A 519 4.49 8.26 -1.85
CA ALA A 519 3.53 8.99 -1.02
C ALA A 519 4.21 10.10 -0.19
N VAL A 520 5.36 9.79 0.41
CA VAL A 520 6.17 10.78 1.15
C VAL A 520 6.63 11.90 0.24
N TYR A 521 7.15 11.58 -0.95
CA TYR A 521 7.62 12.56 -1.93
C TYR A 521 6.53 13.58 -2.29
N TRP A 522 5.37 13.11 -2.71
CA TRP A 522 4.27 14.01 -3.10
C TRP A 522 3.68 14.78 -1.92
N GLY A 523 3.68 14.17 -0.72
CA GLY A 523 3.31 14.87 0.51
C GLY A 523 4.21 16.05 0.80
N VAL A 524 5.53 15.85 0.74
CA VAL A 524 6.53 16.89 0.97
C VAL A 524 6.51 17.93 -0.13
N GLU A 525 6.39 17.57 -1.41
CA GLU A 525 6.31 18.53 -2.51
C GLU A 525 5.07 19.45 -2.38
N ALA A 526 3.91 18.91 -1.97
CA ALA A 526 2.74 19.75 -1.68
C ALA A 526 2.97 20.67 -0.46
N ALA A 527 3.65 20.17 0.58
CA ALA A 527 4.02 20.99 1.73
C ALA A 527 4.98 22.13 1.36
N LYS A 528 5.99 21.88 0.51
CA LYS A 528 6.92 22.91 0.00
C LYS A 528 6.20 23.99 -0.79
N LYS A 529 5.30 23.62 -1.71
CA LYS A 529 4.45 24.58 -2.43
C LYS A 529 3.59 25.40 -1.47
N THR A 530 3.08 24.80 -0.39
CA THR A 530 2.33 25.51 0.65
C THR A 530 3.20 26.53 1.39
N LEU A 531 4.44 26.18 1.76
CA LEU A 531 5.39 27.08 2.45
C LEU A 531 5.78 28.28 1.59
N GLN A 532 5.92 28.12 0.28
CA GLN A 532 6.29 29.20 -0.65
C GLN A 532 5.18 30.25 -0.85
N ALA A 533 3.95 29.90 -0.55
CA ALA A 533 2.78 30.73 -0.85
C ALA A 533 2.16 31.37 0.41
N VAL A 534 2.69 31.12 1.58
CA VAL A 534 2.32 31.63 2.89
C VAL A 534 3.53 32.31 3.52
#